data_f551f4bbe980dd18607eb50e3293ef56
#
_entry.id   f551f4bbe980dd18607eb50e3293ef56
#
_cell.length_a   1.000
_cell.length_b   1.000
_cell.length_c   1.000
_cell.angle_alpha   90.00
_cell.angle_beta   90.00
_cell.angle_gamma   90.00
#
_symmetry.space_group_name_H-M   'P 1'
#
loop_
_entity.id
_entity.type
_entity.pdbx_description
1 polymer ?
#
loop_
_entity_poly.entity_id
_entity_poly.type
_entity_poly.pdbx_seq_one_letter_code
_entity_poly.pdbx_strand_id
1 'polypeptide(L)'
;MKRFGAFVALIAVAFSAKADLQLRYDRPATCFEETLVIGNGNLGAAVYGGVQEDRLSLNDLTLWTGEPSWNKVYSPNAWVNLERIRMFLDQEDYAHAEEAIKAVQGDYTQNYQPLGNLLLTDLAAHTDEGNPYSRTLQLDSAIARVSCGNADRTYFVSAPDSVIVIHLKGRNGATIHERIGLNSLLPVEVKCTREGDLQMSGYVAYASSPSYTSSEMMLHNRRGIHFCTKVRVVPLGGGEVSPLNGQALELKNCTEALILVSNVTSFNGRFKDPVKEGRDYMKAVSERIEKAARKPYVQLLQQHVDDFGRYFNRVSLNLGNTDPAIAALPTDVQLRKYTEEKQANPDLEELYFQFGRYLLISCSRTEGVPANLQGLWNEHLLPPWSCNYTTNITLEENYWPAEVANLTEMHQPMLDFVQSLP
;
A
#
# COMPACT_ATOMS: atom_id res chain seq x y z
N MET A 1 -64.68 37.24 -21.40
CA MET A 1 -63.26 37.39 -21.07
C MET A 1 -62.91 36.34 -20.02
N LYS A 2 -62.31 35.24 -20.44
CA LYS A 2 -61.87 34.15 -19.56
C LYS A 2 -60.34 34.34 -19.33
N ARG A 3 -59.95 34.54 -18.07
CA ARG A 3 -58.55 34.65 -17.69
C ARG A 3 -58.00 33.22 -17.49
N PHE A 4 -57.03 32.87 -18.33
CA PHE A 4 -56.20 31.65 -18.13
C PHE A 4 -55.10 32.03 -17.17
N GLY A 5 -55.08 31.45 -15.97
CA GLY A 5 -53.96 31.49 -15.02
C GLY A 5 -52.97 30.37 -15.42
N ALA A 6 -51.75 30.77 -15.82
CA ALA A 6 -50.66 29.81 -16.03
C ALA A 6 -50.04 29.51 -14.65
N PHE A 7 -50.17 28.23 -14.25
CA PHE A 7 -49.37 27.66 -13.12
C PHE A 7 -47.98 27.32 -13.63
N VAL A 8 -46.98 28.07 -13.24
CA VAL A 8 -45.58 27.73 -13.43
C VAL A 8 -45.18 26.81 -12.25
N ALA A 9 -45.09 25.53 -12.47
CA ALA A 9 -44.52 24.60 -11.51
C ALA A 9 -42.99 24.78 -11.51
N LEU A 10 -42.43 25.36 -10.46
CA LEU A 10 -41.01 25.32 -10.21
C LEU A 10 -40.63 23.90 -9.82
N ILE A 11 -40.00 23.17 -10.74
CA ILE A 11 -39.33 21.92 -10.41
C ILE A 11 -38.01 22.31 -9.73
N ALA A 12 -38.00 22.26 -8.40
CA ALA A 12 -36.75 22.33 -7.64
C ALA A 12 -35.98 21.01 -7.90
N VAL A 13 -35.01 21.07 -8.79
CA VAL A 13 -34.01 20.02 -8.91
C VAL A 13 -33.13 20.09 -7.66
N ALA A 14 -33.41 19.26 -6.68
CA ALA A 14 -32.52 19.09 -5.55
C ALA A 14 -31.22 18.47 -6.11
N PHE A 15 -30.20 19.28 -6.27
CA PHE A 15 -28.84 18.77 -6.42
C PHE A 15 -28.49 18.12 -5.09
N SER A 16 -28.57 16.79 -5.02
CA SER A 16 -27.96 16.03 -3.95
C SER A 16 -26.45 16.32 -4.00
N ALA A 17 -25.93 16.97 -2.99
CA ALA A 17 -24.49 17.14 -2.85
C ALA A 17 -23.89 15.73 -2.80
N LYS A 18 -22.95 15.42 -3.70
CA LYS A 18 -22.23 14.14 -3.71
C LYS A 18 -21.43 14.05 -2.41
N ALA A 19 -21.48 12.91 -1.73
CA ALA A 19 -20.66 12.68 -0.54
C ALA A 19 -19.19 12.99 -0.82
N ASP A 20 -18.51 13.62 0.12
CA ASP A 20 -17.06 13.83 0.04
C ASP A 20 -16.36 12.50 0.32
N LEU A 21 -15.85 11.86 -0.74
CA LEU A 21 -15.16 10.57 -0.66
C LEU A 21 -13.72 10.73 -0.14
N GLN A 22 -13.61 11.30 1.04
CA GLN A 22 -12.33 11.63 1.68
C GLN A 22 -12.25 11.10 3.10
N LEU A 23 -11.17 10.37 3.41
CA LEU A 23 -10.75 10.17 4.79
C LEU A 23 -10.05 11.45 5.26
N ARG A 24 -10.38 11.94 6.45
CA ARG A 24 -9.82 13.16 7.01
C ARG A 24 -9.52 13.03 8.48
N TYR A 25 -8.34 13.49 8.89
CA TYR A 25 -7.84 13.47 10.26
C TYR A 25 -7.14 14.79 10.58
N ASP A 26 -7.18 15.18 11.85
CA ASP A 26 -6.62 16.43 12.39
C ASP A 26 -5.35 16.23 13.22
N ARG A 27 -4.79 15.00 13.18
CA ARG A 27 -3.56 14.63 13.87
C ARG A 27 -2.76 13.60 13.05
N PRO A 28 -1.43 13.49 13.25
CA PRO A 28 -0.63 12.42 12.68
C PRO A 28 -1.11 11.02 13.11
N ALA A 29 -0.82 10.01 12.31
CA ALA A 29 -0.99 8.63 12.73
C ALA A 29 0.02 8.26 13.82
N THR A 30 -0.43 7.56 14.84
CA THR A 30 0.39 7.07 15.96
C THR A 30 0.72 5.59 15.85
N CYS A 31 -0.07 4.86 15.06
CA CYS A 31 0.12 3.45 14.76
C CYS A 31 -0.20 3.16 13.28
N PHE A 32 0.15 1.96 12.83
CA PHE A 32 -0.02 1.54 11.44
C PHE A 32 -1.47 1.63 10.96
N GLU A 33 -2.43 1.25 11.79
CA GLU A 33 -3.86 1.23 11.48
C GLU A 33 -4.45 2.63 11.26
N GLU A 34 -3.80 3.67 11.77
CA GLU A 34 -4.22 5.06 11.57
C GLU A 34 -3.64 5.69 10.29
N THR A 35 -2.73 5.01 9.59
CA THR A 35 -2.06 5.55 8.41
C THR A 35 -2.99 5.74 7.22
N LEU A 36 -2.58 6.61 6.29
CA LEU A 36 -3.21 6.71 4.98
C LEU A 36 -2.48 5.77 4.02
N VAL A 37 -3.16 4.72 3.58
CA VAL A 37 -2.56 3.73 2.67
C VAL A 37 -2.77 4.14 1.21
N ILE A 38 -1.69 4.09 0.44
CA ILE A 38 -1.67 4.36 -1.01
C ILE A 38 -0.99 3.21 -1.75
N GLY A 39 -1.40 2.94 -2.98
CA GLY A 39 -0.83 1.83 -3.76
C GLY A 39 -1.27 1.84 -5.22
N ASN A 40 -0.50 1.14 -6.05
CA ASN A 40 -0.78 0.95 -7.48
C ASN A 40 -1.00 -0.52 -7.88
N GLY A 41 -1.24 -1.39 -6.89
CA GLY A 41 -1.42 -2.82 -7.09
C GLY A 41 -0.12 -3.63 -7.12
N ASN A 42 1.05 -2.99 -6.95
CA ASN A 42 2.34 -3.65 -6.79
C ASN A 42 3.19 -2.95 -5.71
N LEU A 43 3.34 -1.65 -5.82
CA LEU A 43 4.08 -0.80 -4.91
C LEU A 43 3.10 -0.02 -4.04
N GLY A 44 3.38 0.09 -2.77
CA GLY A 44 2.53 0.81 -1.84
C GLY A 44 3.28 1.48 -0.71
N ALA A 45 2.58 2.38 -0.03
CA ALA A 45 3.07 3.04 1.16
C ALA A 45 1.94 3.28 2.16
N ALA A 46 2.29 3.21 3.45
CA ALA A 46 1.45 3.66 4.55
C ALA A 46 2.03 4.98 5.08
N VAL A 47 1.29 6.08 4.90
CA VAL A 47 1.70 7.45 5.23
C VAL A 47 1.27 7.80 6.64
N TYR A 48 2.22 8.07 7.53
CA TYR A 48 1.95 8.46 8.92
C TYR A 48 1.59 9.95 9.05
N GLY A 49 2.17 10.79 8.21
CA GLY A 49 1.91 12.23 8.22
C GLY A 49 2.51 12.95 9.41
N GLY A 50 3.68 12.53 9.88
CA GLY A 50 4.38 13.16 11.00
C GLY A 50 4.79 14.61 10.69
N VAL A 51 4.91 15.43 11.73
CA VAL A 51 5.25 16.86 11.60
C VAL A 51 6.74 17.08 11.45
N GLN A 52 7.53 16.69 12.46
CA GLN A 52 8.98 16.82 12.43
C GLN A 52 9.66 15.77 11.56
N GLU A 53 9.16 14.57 11.61
CA GLU A 53 9.56 13.47 10.75
C GLU A 53 8.33 12.74 10.24
N ASP A 54 8.18 12.66 8.92
CA ASP A 54 7.17 11.84 8.29
C ASP A 54 7.76 10.49 7.88
N ARG A 55 7.08 9.44 8.25
CA ARG A 55 7.42 8.06 7.93
C ARG A 55 6.44 7.52 6.89
N LEU A 56 6.97 7.00 5.81
CA LEU A 56 6.21 6.18 4.87
C LEU A 56 6.71 4.74 4.99
N SER A 57 5.87 3.83 5.44
CA SER A 57 6.17 2.40 5.45
C SER A 57 5.92 1.84 4.06
N LEU A 58 6.97 1.34 3.40
CA LEU A 58 6.96 0.94 2.00
C LEU A 58 6.72 -0.56 1.84
N ASN A 59 5.99 -0.94 0.80
CA ASN A 59 5.74 -2.33 0.44
C ASN A 59 5.88 -2.57 -1.06
N ASP A 60 6.30 -3.78 -1.41
CA ASP A 60 6.24 -4.33 -2.76
C ASP A 60 5.55 -5.70 -2.68
N LEU A 61 4.48 -5.89 -3.44
CA LEU A 61 3.62 -7.08 -3.38
C LEU A 61 4.38 -8.39 -3.67
N THR A 62 5.53 -8.30 -4.34
CA THR A 62 6.37 -9.45 -4.70
C THR A 62 7.47 -9.77 -3.69
N LEU A 63 7.54 -9.04 -2.55
CA LEU A 63 8.59 -9.23 -1.55
C LEU A 63 8.15 -10.22 -0.47
N TRP A 64 8.51 -11.48 -0.65
CA TRP A 64 8.20 -12.59 0.23
C TRP A 64 9.45 -13.35 0.63
N THR A 65 9.48 -13.94 1.83
CA THR A 65 10.48 -14.95 2.14
C THR A 65 10.26 -16.20 1.29
N GLY A 66 11.27 -17.04 1.20
CA GLY A 66 11.20 -18.30 0.45
C GLY A 66 11.84 -18.25 -0.92
N GLU A 67 11.93 -19.41 -1.51
CA GLU A 67 12.36 -19.69 -2.88
C GLU A 67 11.70 -20.98 -3.37
N PRO A 68 11.64 -21.26 -4.67
CA PRO A 68 11.05 -22.50 -5.18
C PRO A 68 11.72 -23.74 -4.57
N SER A 69 10.94 -24.64 -3.99
CA SER A 69 11.41 -25.83 -3.32
C SER A 69 10.50 -27.02 -3.65
N TRP A 70 10.75 -27.65 -4.79
CA TRP A 70 9.94 -28.77 -5.28
C TRP A 70 9.99 -30.00 -4.39
N ASN A 71 11.10 -30.22 -3.66
CA ASN A 71 11.31 -31.43 -2.88
C ASN A 71 10.73 -31.38 -1.46
N LYS A 72 10.30 -30.20 -1.00
CA LYS A 72 9.82 -30.00 0.38
C LYS A 72 8.31 -29.80 0.50
N VAL A 73 7.66 -29.38 -0.58
CA VAL A 73 6.23 -29.01 -0.58
C VAL A 73 5.33 -30.25 -0.75
N TYR A 74 5.88 -31.34 -1.26
CA TYR A 74 5.15 -32.58 -1.51
C TYR A 74 5.60 -33.69 -0.57
N SER A 75 4.63 -34.27 0.14
CA SER A 75 4.80 -35.63 0.71
C SER A 75 4.19 -36.60 -0.32
N PRO A 76 5.00 -37.20 -1.21
CA PRO A 76 4.48 -38.01 -2.33
C PRO A 76 3.71 -39.25 -1.86
N ASN A 77 3.90 -39.67 -0.63
CA ASN A 77 3.23 -40.82 -0.02
C ASN A 77 2.28 -40.42 1.12
N ALA A 78 1.84 -39.16 1.15
CA ALA A 78 0.92 -38.68 2.18
C ALA A 78 -0.34 -39.55 2.32
N TRP A 79 -0.88 -40.02 1.19
CA TRP A 79 -2.09 -40.85 1.15
C TRP A 79 -2.01 -42.15 1.96
N VAL A 80 -0.84 -42.75 2.13
CA VAL A 80 -0.70 -43.99 2.92
C VAL A 80 -0.98 -43.79 4.42
N ASN A 81 -0.92 -42.56 4.89
CA ASN A 81 -1.21 -42.19 6.28
C ASN A 81 -2.72 -41.96 6.54
N LEU A 82 -3.54 -41.83 5.51
CA LEU A 82 -4.95 -41.49 5.66
C LEU A 82 -5.73 -42.55 6.44
N GLU A 83 -5.50 -43.84 6.20
CA GLU A 83 -6.20 -44.92 6.91
C GLU A 83 -5.88 -44.89 8.40
N ARG A 84 -4.61 -44.65 8.76
CA ARG A 84 -4.18 -44.52 10.15
C ARG A 84 -4.82 -43.33 10.84
N ILE A 85 -4.91 -42.21 10.16
CA ILE A 85 -5.58 -40.99 10.69
C ILE A 85 -7.06 -41.28 10.92
N ARG A 86 -7.75 -41.88 9.94
CA ARG A 86 -9.16 -42.27 10.04
C ARG A 86 -9.40 -43.25 11.19
N MET A 87 -8.53 -44.22 11.36
CA MET A 87 -8.61 -45.15 12.48
C MET A 87 -8.60 -44.44 13.84
N PHE A 88 -7.71 -43.48 14.04
CA PHE A 88 -7.67 -42.67 15.27
C PHE A 88 -8.93 -41.83 15.45
N LEU A 89 -9.45 -41.24 14.37
CA LEU A 89 -10.71 -40.45 14.41
C LEU A 89 -11.90 -41.36 14.76
N ASP A 90 -11.99 -42.55 14.18
CA ASP A 90 -13.06 -43.52 14.47
C ASP A 90 -13.04 -44.01 15.93
N GLN A 91 -11.84 -44.00 16.56
CA GLN A 91 -11.65 -44.33 17.97
C GLN A 91 -11.79 -43.10 18.89
N GLU A 92 -12.13 -41.94 18.34
CA GLU A 92 -12.18 -40.63 19.07
C GLU A 92 -10.82 -40.29 19.73
N ASP A 93 -9.73 -40.83 19.24
CA ASP A 93 -8.36 -40.54 19.69
C ASP A 93 -7.79 -39.37 18.91
N TYR A 94 -8.28 -38.18 19.25
CA TYR A 94 -7.92 -36.94 18.56
C TYR A 94 -6.46 -36.55 18.74
N ALA A 95 -5.86 -36.92 19.88
CA ALA A 95 -4.44 -36.60 20.14
C ALA A 95 -3.50 -37.33 19.17
N HIS A 96 -3.71 -38.63 18.96
CA HIS A 96 -2.93 -39.39 17.99
C HIS A 96 -3.32 -39.04 16.54
N ALA A 97 -4.58 -38.69 16.27
CA ALA A 97 -5.00 -38.21 14.96
C ALA A 97 -4.29 -36.90 14.59
N GLU A 98 -4.20 -35.95 15.52
CA GLU A 98 -3.52 -34.66 15.33
C GLU A 98 -2.01 -34.84 15.08
N GLU A 99 -1.37 -35.77 15.76
CA GLU A 99 0.03 -36.07 15.47
C GLU A 99 0.22 -36.80 14.11
N ALA A 100 -0.65 -37.75 13.81
CA ALA A 100 -0.59 -38.49 12.56
C ALA A 100 -0.86 -37.62 11.31
N ILE A 101 -1.70 -36.59 11.41
CA ILE A 101 -2.05 -35.72 10.28
C ILE A 101 -0.86 -34.89 9.80
N LYS A 102 0.15 -34.67 10.63
CA LYS A 102 1.38 -33.95 10.25
C LYS A 102 2.09 -34.64 9.07
N ALA A 103 1.93 -35.95 8.92
CA ALA A 103 2.50 -36.71 7.81
C ALA A 103 1.84 -36.42 6.44
N VAL A 104 0.66 -35.80 6.42
CA VAL A 104 -0.05 -35.41 5.19
C VAL A 104 -0.04 -33.92 4.94
N GLN A 105 0.55 -33.15 5.85
CA GLN A 105 0.71 -31.71 5.71
C GLN A 105 2.02 -31.39 4.95
N GLY A 106 1.99 -30.28 4.20
CA GLY A 106 3.20 -29.68 3.64
C GLY A 106 3.92 -28.76 4.62
N ASP A 107 4.94 -28.05 4.13
CA ASP A 107 5.63 -27.02 4.89
C ASP A 107 4.70 -25.84 5.18
N TYR A 108 5.03 -25.06 6.21
CA TYR A 108 4.33 -23.81 6.49
C TYR A 108 4.50 -22.81 5.36
N THR A 109 3.52 -21.90 5.25
CA THR A 109 3.60 -20.77 4.34
C THR A 109 4.79 -19.87 4.65
N GLN A 110 5.29 -19.18 3.63
CA GLN A 110 6.31 -18.15 3.78
C GLN A 110 5.68 -16.83 4.25
N ASN A 111 6.50 -15.88 4.67
CA ASN A 111 6.06 -14.60 5.22
C ASN A 111 6.17 -13.47 4.19
N TYR A 112 5.11 -12.67 4.03
CA TYR A 112 5.17 -11.41 3.32
C TYR A 112 6.04 -10.40 4.07
N GLN A 113 6.89 -9.64 3.36
CA GLN A 113 7.91 -8.82 4.00
C GLN A 113 7.68 -7.32 3.84
N PRO A 114 7.97 -6.51 4.87
CA PRO A 114 8.06 -5.07 4.73
C PRO A 114 9.30 -4.71 3.91
N LEU A 115 9.18 -3.72 3.04
CA LEU A 115 10.32 -3.24 2.25
C LEU A 115 11.26 -2.38 3.10
N GLY A 116 10.71 -1.51 3.91
CA GLY A 116 11.40 -0.56 4.75
C GLY A 116 10.64 0.75 4.88
N ASN A 117 11.30 1.79 5.34
CA ASN A 117 10.70 3.10 5.51
C ASN A 117 11.45 4.16 4.71
N LEU A 118 10.71 5.07 4.11
CA LEU A 118 11.18 6.38 3.71
C LEU A 118 10.92 7.35 4.86
N LEU A 119 11.94 8.11 5.24
CA LEU A 119 11.89 9.10 6.30
C LEU A 119 12.15 10.48 5.72
N LEU A 120 11.21 11.38 5.93
CA LEU A 120 11.31 12.80 5.57
C LEU A 120 11.41 13.58 6.86
N THR A 121 12.61 14.08 7.18
CA THR A 121 12.88 14.83 8.41
C THR A 121 13.04 16.29 8.08
N ASP A 122 12.17 17.11 8.62
CA ASP A 122 12.24 18.56 8.46
C ASP A 122 13.36 19.13 9.33
N LEU A 123 14.31 19.77 8.67
CA LEU A 123 15.47 20.42 9.31
C LEU A 123 15.31 21.95 9.44
N ALA A 124 14.19 22.50 8.94
CA ALA A 124 13.89 23.92 9.09
C ALA A 124 13.47 24.24 10.52
N ALA A 125 13.77 25.45 10.97
CA ALA A 125 13.25 25.93 12.24
C ALA A 125 11.74 26.20 12.10
N HIS A 126 10.92 25.45 12.84
CA HIS A 126 9.48 25.66 12.86
C HIS A 126 9.10 26.81 13.78
N THR A 127 8.22 27.67 13.27
CA THR A 127 7.31 28.44 14.10
C THR A 127 5.93 27.80 13.93
N ASP A 128 5.52 26.99 14.89
CA ASP A 128 4.20 26.31 14.91
C ASP A 128 3.01 27.29 15.03
N GLU A 129 3.24 28.57 14.93
CA GLU A 129 2.22 29.57 15.14
C GLU A 129 1.22 29.61 14.00
N GLY A 130 0.08 28.94 14.20
CA GLY A 130 -1.18 29.23 13.51
C GLY A 130 -1.56 28.35 12.30
N ASN A 131 -0.81 27.32 11.96
CA ASN A 131 -1.18 26.42 10.86
C ASN A 131 -1.83 25.15 11.39
N PRO A 132 -3.15 24.94 11.23
CA PRO A 132 -3.81 23.72 11.67
C PRO A 132 -3.26 22.52 10.90
N TYR A 133 -3.02 21.41 11.62
CA TYR A 133 -2.65 20.14 11.00
C TYR A 133 -3.86 19.52 10.29
N SER A 134 -3.64 18.95 9.12
CA SER A 134 -4.60 18.05 8.49
C SER A 134 -3.91 16.98 7.65
N ARG A 135 -4.46 15.77 7.62
CA ARG A 135 -4.11 14.75 6.66
C ARG A 135 -5.37 14.14 6.06
N THR A 136 -5.34 13.91 4.76
CA THR A 136 -6.50 13.46 4.00
C THR A 136 -6.11 12.42 2.98
N LEU A 137 -7.03 11.50 2.68
CA LEU A 137 -6.96 10.59 1.55
C LEU A 137 -8.21 10.76 0.69
N GLN A 138 -8.02 11.31 -0.50
CA GLN A 138 -9.08 11.48 -1.49
C GLN A 138 -9.21 10.18 -2.29
N LEU A 139 -10.32 9.46 -2.17
CA LEU A 139 -10.48 8.13 -2.73
C LEU A 139 -10.61 8.11 -4.25
N ASP A 140 -11.33 9.06 -4.83
CA ASP A 140 -11.61 9.10 -6.28
C ASP A 140 -10.38 9.42 -7.14
N SER A 141 -9.39 10.08 -6.55
CA SER A 141 -8.11 10.38 -7.18
C SER A 141 -6.92 9.60 -6.62
N ALA A 142 -7.13 8.83 -5.56
CA ALA A 142 -6.09 8.09 -4.84
C ALA A 142 -4.90 8.96 -4.44
N ILE A 143 -5.18 10.12 -3.84
CA ILE A 143 -4.19 11.10 -3.42
C ILE A 143 -4.28 11.31 -1.92
N ALA A 144 -3.17 11.09 -1.21
CA ALA A 144 -3.01 11.49 0.17
C ALA A 144 -2.38 12.89 0.25
N ARG A 145 -2.80 13.68 1.23
CA ARG A 145 -2.23 15.00 1.51
C ARG A 145 -1.99 15.17 3.00
N VAL A 146 -0.90 15.82 3.34
CA VAL A 146 -0.58 16.23 4.70
C VAL A 146 -0.24 17.71 4.67
N SER A 147 -0.91 18.48 5.49
CA SER A 147 -0.74 19.90 5.63
C SER A 147 -0.29 20.19 7.06
N CYS A 148 0.97 20.54 7.24
CA CYS A 148 1.55 20.83 8.55
C CYS A 148 2.78 21.72 8.43
N GLY A 149 3.08 22.49 9.47
CA GLY A 149 4.26 23.35 9.51
C GLY A 149 4.34 24.31 8.31
N ASN A 150 5.50 24.39 7.67
CA ASN A 150 5.80 25.28 6.55
C ASN A 150 5.59 24.66 5.16
N ALA A 151 5.17 23.41 5.07
CA ALA A 151 5.03 22.71 3.79
C ALA A 151 3.75 21.90 3.69
N ASP A 152 3.21 21.84 2.48
CA ASP A 152 2.18 20.89 2.09
C ASP A 152 2.86 19.70 1.39
N ARG A 153 2.40 18.50 1.70
CA ARG A 153 2.90 17.25 1.11
C ARG A 153 1.76 16.54 0.42
N THR A 154 1.97 16.13 -0.83
CA THR A 154 1.02 15.34 -1.63
C THR A 154 1.67 14.03 -2.01
N TYR A 155 0.96 12.92 -1.82
CA TYR A 155 1.48 11.57 -2.05
C TYR A 155 0.53 10.78 -2.94
N PHE A 156 1.08 10.07 -3.91
CA PHE A 156 0.34 9.07 -4.70
C PHE A 156 1.28 8.02 -5.26
N VAL A 157 0.74 6.88 -5.67
CA VAL A 157 1.50 5.81 -6.32
C VAL A 157 1.02 5.67 -7.75
N SER A 158 1.83 6.12 -8.71
CA SER A 158 1.52 6.05 -10.13
C SER A 158 1.66 4.62 -10.64
N ALA A 159 0.59 4.05 -11.20
CA ALA A 159 0.66 2.78 -11.89
C ALA A 159 1.33 2.90 -13.28
N PRO A 160 1.00 3.93 -14.11
CA PRO A 160 1.66 4.12 -15.40
C PRO A 160 3.18 4.31 -15.31
N ASP A 161 3.66 4.91 -14.22
CA ASP A 161 5.09 5.21 -14.04
C ASP A 161 5.80 4.24 -13.10
N SER A 162 5.05 3.43 -12.34
CA SER A 162 5.56 2.49 -11.33
C SER A 162 6.45 3.16 -10.28
N VAL A 163 6.02 4.34 -9.80
CA VAL A 163 6.71 5.13 -8.79
C VAL A 163 5.75 5.69 -7.75
N ILE A 164 6.23 5.83 -6.52
CA ILE A 164 5.61 6.69 -5.51
C ILE A 164 6.08 8.11 -5.79
N VAL A 165 5.15 9.05 -5.87
CA VAL A 165 5.41 10.47 -6.07
C VAL A 165 5.05 11.21 -4.79
N ILE A 166 6.00 11.98 -4.28
CA ILE A 166 5.80 12.89 -3.16
C ILE A 166 6.12 14.30 -3.65
N HIS A 167 5.13 15.17 -3.60
CA HIS A 167 5.28 16.57 -3.96
C HIS A 167 5.31 17.41 -2.69
N LEU A 168 6.42 18.10 -2.48
CA LEU A 168 6.62 19.03 -1.38
C LEU A 168 6.44 20.44 -1.89
N LYS A 169 5.65 21.25 -1.19
CA LYS A 169 5.43 22.66 -1.53
C LYS A 169 5.45 23.52 -0.28
N GLY A 170 6.39 24.47 -0.22
CA GLY A 170 6.46 25.47 0.84
C GLY A 170 5.22 26.35 0.85
N ARG A 171 4.60 26.55 2.02
CA ARG A 171 3.46 27.45 2.21
C ARG A 171 3.90 28.89 2.14
N ASN A 172 3.15 29.71 1.41
CA ASN A 172 3.43 31.15 1.28
C ASN A 172 4.87 31.45 0.83
N GLY A 173 5.48 30.55 0.03
CA GLY A 173 6.84 30.68 -0.46
C GLY A 173 7.92 30.35 0.58
N ALA A 174 7.55 29.67 1.66
CA ALA A 174 8.52 29.16 2.64
C ALA A 174 9.52 28.21 1.97
N THR A 175 10.77 28.27 2.43
CA THR A 175 11.81 27.35 1.98
C THR A 175 11.74 26.02 2.72
N ILE A 176 11.94 24.95 1.97
CA ILE A 176 12.00 23.56 2.45
C ILE A 176 13.46 23.24 2.74
N HIS A 177 13.71 22.59 3.88
CA HIS A 177 14.98 22.01 4.26
C HIS A 177 14.71 20.63 4.84
N GLU A 178 14.94 19.59 4.04
CA GLU A 178 14.56 18.21 4.36
C GLU A 178 15.77 17.28 4.30
N ARG A 179 15.82 16.35 5.23
CA ARG A 179 16.65 15.15 5.15
C ARG A 179 15.78 14.00 4.65
N ILE A 180 16.22 13.33 3.60
CA ILE A 180 15.54 12.16 3.02
C ILE A 180 16.39 10.91 3.30
N GLY A 181 15.83 9.97 4.05
CA GLY A 181 16.52 8.75 4.47
C GLY A 181 15.71 7.49 4.16
N LEU A 182 16.41 6.36 4.10
CA LEU A 182 15.83 5.02 3.98
C LEU A 182 16.35 4.15 5.12
N ASN A 183 15.50 3.30 5.67
CA ASN A 183 15.90 2.20 6.55
C ASN A 183 15.03 0.96 6.30
N SER A 184 15.46 -0.19 6.81
CA SER A 184 14.71 -1.43 6.72
C SER A 184 15.01 -2.32 7.91
N LEU A 185 14.08 -3.23 8.22
CA LEU A 185 14.29 -4.35 9.14
C LEU A 185 15.01 -5.52 8.46
N LEU A 186 15.10 -5.50 7.13
CA LEU A 186 15.79 -6.48 6.31
C LEU A 186 17.31 -6.18 6.25
N PRO A 187 18.13 -7.18 5.89
CA PRO A 187 19.54 -6.93 5.58
C PRO A 187 19.67 -6.03 4.34
N VAL A 188 20.11 -4.79 4.55
CA VAL A 188 20.21 -3.78 3.49
C VAL A 188 21.53 -3.01 3.53
N GLU A 189 21.95 -2.55 2.36
CA GLU A 189 22.92 -1.49 2.18
C GLU A 189 22.22 -0.23 1.69
N VAL A 190 22.47 0.90 2.32
CA VAL A 190 21.95 2.22 1.92
C VAL A 190 23.12 3.10 1.51
N LYS A 191 23.06 3.71 0.34
CA LYS A 191 24.11 4.60 -0.18
C LYS A 191 23.56 5.62 -1.17
N CYS A 192 24.26 6.75 -1.28
CA CYS A 192 24.07 7.69 -2.37
C CYS A 192 24.80 7.20 -3.62
N THR A 193 24.15 7.27 -4.77
CA THR A 193 24.73 6.88 -6.06
C THR A 193 25.45 8.06 -6.74
N ARG A 194 26.21 7.79 -7.81
CA ARG A 194 26.87 8.84 -8.59
C ARG A 194 25.88 9.73 -9.33
N GLU A 195 24.72 9.20 -9.66
CA GLU A 195 23.61 9.92 -10.30
C GLU A 195 22.85 10.83 -9.35
N GLY A 196 23.19 10.82 -8.05
CA GLY A 196 22.55 11.63 -7.02
C GLY A 196 21.31 11.00 -6.40
N ASP A 197 21.06 9.71 -6.63
CA ASP A 197 19.98 8.97 -6.01
C ASP A 197 20.37 8.43 -4.62
N LEU A 198 19.39 8.27 -3.74
CA LEU A 198 19.54 7.41 -2.56
C LEU A 198 19.08 6.00 -2.94
N GLN A 199 19.93 5.02 -2.70
CA GLN A 199 19.67 3.62 -3.03
C GLN A 199 19.71 2.74 -1.78
N MET A 200 18.72 1.90 -1.62
CA MET A 200 18.69 0.81 -0.63
C MET A 200 18.57 -0.51 -1.38
N SER A 201 19.51 -1.40 -1.21
CA SER A 201 19.47 -2.76 -1.77
C SER A 201 19.63 -3.80 -0.70
N GLY A 202 18.92 -4.91 -0.84
CA GLY A 202 18.92 -5.97 0.15
C GLY A 202 18.27 -7.25 -0.34
N TYR A 203 18.00 -8.13 0.60
CA TYR A 203 17.42 -9.45 0.35
C TYR A 203 16.57 -9.92 1.52
N VAL A 204 15.69 -10.87 1.26
CA VAL A 204 14.85 -11.52 2.28
C VAL A 204 15.35 -12.93 2.60
N ALA A 205 14.85 -13.51 3.68
CA ALA A 205 15.13 -14.87 4.03
C ALA A 205 14.69 -15.83 2.90
N TYR A 206 15.53 -16.82 2.60
CA TYR A 206 15.21 -17.87 1.61
C TYR A 206 14.26 -18.95 2.17
N ALA A 207 14.04 -18.94 3.48
CA ALA A 207 13.04 -19.74 4.17
C ALA A 207 12.71 -19.08 5.50
N SER A 208 11.46 -19.18 5.93
CA SER A 208 11.02 -18.68 7.24
C SER A 208 9.87 -19.51 7.79
N SER A 209 9.69 -19.45 9.10
CA SER A 209 8.56 -20.04 9.81
C SER A 209 7.57 -18.97 10.23
N PRO A 210 6.27 -19.29 10.39
CA PRO A 210 5.29 -18.36 10.93
C PRO A 210 5.61 -17.91 12.36
N SER A 211 5.08 -16.75 12.76
CA SER A 211 5.29 -16.16 14.09
C SER A 211 4.81 -17.03 15.25
N TYR A 212 3.83 -17.91 15.00
CA TYR A 212 3.25 -18.82 16.01
C TYR A 212 3.99 -20.18 16.11
N THR A 213 5.12 -20.33 15.43
CA THR A 213 6.00 -21.51 15.50
C THR A 213 7.40 -21.12 16.01
N SER A 214 8.47 -21.57 15.35
CA SER A 214 9.85 -21.26 15.74
C SER A 214 10.28 -19.83 15.47
N SER A 215 9.54 -19.06 14.66
CA SER A 215 9.88 -17.71 14.23
C SER A 215 11.25 -17.60 13.55
N GLU A 216 11.73 -18.70 12.95
CA GLU A 216 13.02 -18.74 12.29
C GLU A 216 13.00 -18.02 10.96
N MET A 217 14.09 -17.31 10.66
CA MET A 217 14.35 -16.66 9.38
C MET A 217 15.75 -17.05 8.90
N MET A 218 15.84 -17.80 7.80
CA MET A 218 17.09 -18.30 7.24
C MET A 218 17.60 -17.35 6.16
N LEU A 219 18.64 -16.60 6.50
CA LEU A 219 19.24 -15.57 5.65
C LEU A 219 20.50 -16.06 4.94
N HIS A 220 20.62 -15.74 3.67
CA HIS A 220 21.84 -15.93 2.89
C HIS A 220 21.87 -14.96 1.70
N ASN A 221 22.95 -14.22 1.54
CA ASN A 221 23.07 -13.12 0.56
C ASN A 221 23.08 -13.54 -0.92
N ARG A 222 23.00 -14.82 -1.22
CA ARG A 222 22.90 -15.39 -2.58
C ARG A 222 21.66 -16.27 -2.74
N ARG A 223 20.68 -16.13 -1.86
CA ARG A 223 19.41 -16.88 -1.89
C ARG A 223 18.25 -15.96 -1.55
N GLY A 224 17.05 -16.40 -1.90
CA GLY A 224 15.83 -15.64 -1.68
C GLY A 224 15.68 -14.45 -2.62
N ILE A 225 14.60 -13.70 -2.46
CA ILE A 225 14.29 -12.53 -3.30
C ILE A 225 15.19 -11.36 -2.89
N HIS A 226 15.81 -10.74 -3.88
CA HIS A 226 16.60 -9.51 -3.76
C HIS A 226 15.78 -8.32 -4.23
N PHE A 227 16.11 -7.12 -3.77
CA PHE A 227 15.41 -5.92 -4.15
C PHE A 227 16.33 -4.69 -4.20
N CYS A 228 15.88 -3.68 -4.91
CA CYS A 228 16.49 -2.37 -4.90
C CYS A 228 15.40 -1.30 -4.89
N THR A 229 15.48 -0.43 -3.88
CA THR A 229 14.70 0.81 -3.78
C THR A 229 15.58 1.98 -4.16
N LYS A 230 15.09 2.86 -5.04
CA LYS A 230 15.75 4.12 -5.37
C LYS A 230 14.86 5.31 -5.06
N VAL A 231 15.48 6.36 -4.56
CA VAL A 231 14.85 7.66 -4.29
C VAL A 231 15.59 8.73 -5.05
N ARG A 232 14.88 9.48 -5.89
CA ARG A 232 15.40 10.68 -6.55
C ARG A 232 14.66 11.91 -6.06
N VAL A 233 15.40 12.94 -5.72
CA VAL A 233 14.85 14.25 -5.35
C VAL A 233 15.08 15.22 -6.50
N VAL A 234 14.02 15.87 -6.95
CA VAL A 234 14.03 16.82 -8.06
C VAL A 234 13.56 18.18 -7.53
N PRO A 235 14.47 19.14 -7.30
CA PRO A 235 14.09 20.52 -6.96
C PRO A 235 13.33 21.17 -8.11
N LEU A 236 12.20 21.83 -7.82
CA LEU A 236 11.38 22.55 -8.80
C LEU A 236 11.38 24.05 -8.56
N GLY A 237 11.56 24.49 -7.31
CA GLY A 237 11.54 25.89 -6.92
C GLY A 237 12.88 26.38 -6.38
N GLY A 238 13.95 26.22 -7.16
CA GLY A 238 15.31 26.52 -6.73
C GLY A 238 15.89 25.47 -5.79
N GLY A 239 16.96 25.82 -5.08
CA GLY A 239 17.58 24.94 -4.08
C GLY A 239 18.54 23.90 -4.67
N GLU A 240 19.04 23.06 -3.78
CA GLU A 240 20.02 22.04 -4.10
C GLU A 240 19.76 20.73 -3.34
N VAL A 241 20.18 19.64 -3.92
CA VAL A 241 20.17 18.29 -3.30
C VAL A 241 21.61 17.82 -3.21
N SER A 242 22.00 17.34 -2.05
CA SER A 242 23.36 16.84 -1.81
C SER A 242 23.34 15.58 -0.95
N PRO A 243 24.34 14.70 -1.10
CA PRO A 243 24.52 13.59 -0.20
C PRO A 243 24.79 14.06 1.25
N LEU A 244 24.14 13.41 2.21
CA LEU A 244 24.39 13.58 3.63
C LEU A 244 25.00 12.30 4.21
N ASN A 245 26.28 12.36 4.59
CA ASN A 245 27.05 11.21 5.11
C ASN A 245 26.99 9.94 4.20
N GLY A 246 26.75 10.12 2.90
CA GLY A 246 26.68 9.01 1.94
C GLY A 246 25.47 8.07 2.07
N GLN A 247 24.59 8.29 3.03
CA GLN A 247 23.46 7.40 3.37
C GLN A 247 22.10 8.11 3.47
N ALA A 248 22.06 9.39 3.15
CA ALA A 248 20.83 10.17 3.05
C ALA A 248 21.03 11.28 2.01
N LEU A 249 19.92 11.90 1.58
CA LEU A 249 19.94 13.13 0.79
C LEU A 249 19.49 14.30 1.65
N GLU A 250 20.05 15.47 1.39
CA GLU A 250 19.64 16.72 1.98
C GLU A 250 19.17 17.68 0.89
N LEU A 251 17.92 18.16 1.01
CA LEU A 251 17.31 19.17 0.17
C LEU A 251 17.33 20.51 0.90
N LYS A 252 17.91 21.55 0.31
CA LYS A 252 18.06 22.88 0.92
C LYS A 252 17.55 23.99 0.01
N ASN A 253 17.07 25.05 0.62
CA ASN A 253 16.74 26.33 -0.04
C ASN A 253 15.79 26.14 -1.24
N CYS A 254 14.84 25.23 -1.13
CA CYS A 254 13.90 24.87 -2.16
C CYS A 254 12.50 25.28 -1.73
N THR A 255 11.69 25.85 -2.61
CA THR A 255 10.27 26.16 -2.34
C THR A 255 9.33 25.08 -2.81
N GLU A 256 9.79 24.22 -3.72
CA GLU A 256 9.01 23.13 -4.28
C GLU A 256 9.93 22.00 -4.75
N ALA A 257 9.56 20.74 -4.50
CA ALA A 257 10.34 19.58 -4.92
C ALA A 257 9.47 18.35 -5.18
N LEU A 258 9.96 17.44 -6.00
CA LEU A 258 9.46 16.07 -6.12
C LEU A 258 10.43 15.09 -5.47
N ILE A 259 9.88 14.12 -4.77
CA ILE A 259 10.59 12.92 -4.35
C ILE A 259 9.94 11.75 -5.08
N LEU A 260 10.73 11.05 -5.87
CA LEU A 260 10.32 9.88 -6.66
C LEU A 260 10.93 8.64 -6.02
N VAL A 261 10.09 7.67 -5.68
CA VAL A 261 10.52 6.40 -5.08
C VAL A 261 10.05 5.24 -5.94
N SER A 262 10.93 4.34 -6.30
CA SER A 262 10.57 3.09 -6.96
C SER A 262 11.29 1.93 -6.30
N ASN A 263 10.70 0.75 -6.43
CA ASN A 263 11.30 -0.51 -6.01
C ASN A 263 11.11 -1.56 -7.11
N VAL A 264 12.08 -2.44 -7.26
CA VAL A 264 11.96 -3.65 -8.07
C VAL A 264 12.59 -4.81 -7.31
N THR A 265 11.92 -5.94 -7.32
CA THR A 265 12.44 -7.19 -6.76
C THR A 265 12.99 -8.10 -7.87
N SER A 266 13.81 -9.06 -7.48
CA SER A 266 14.30 -10.10 -8.39
C SER A 266 13.23 -11.16 -8.72
N PHE A 267 12.06 -11.12 -8.09
CA PHE A 267 10.96 -12.04 -8.39
C PHE A 267 10.59 -12.02 -9.87
N ASN A 268 10.58 -13.18 -10.51
CA ASN A 268 10.32 -13.34 -11.95
C ASN A 268 9.33 -14.48 -12.25
N GLY A 269 8.45 -14.76 -11.29
CA GLY A 269 7.47 -15.83 -11.35
C GLY A 269 7.72 -16.91 -10.30
N ARG A 270 6.64 -17.56 -9.85
CA ARG A 270 6.63 -18.46 -8.70
C ARG A 270 7.51 -19.71 -8.84
N PHE A 271 7.84 -20.12 -10.07
CA PHE A 271 8.63 -21.32 -10.36
C PHE A 271 10.08 -21.03 -10.74
N LYS A 272 10.50 -19.77 -10.68
CA LYS A 272 11.85 -19.35 -11.05
C LYS A 272 12.67 -19.05 -9.81
N ASP A 273 13.92 -19.52 -9.81
CA ASP A 273 14.88 -19.15 -8.79
C ASP A 273 15.12 -17.62 -8.82
N PRO A 274 14.86 -16.90 -7.73
CA PRO A 274 14.91 -15.44 -7.74
C PRO A 274 16.32 -14.86 -7.91
N VAL A 275 17.36 -15.68 -7.79
CA VAL A 275 18.76 -15.27 -8.00
C VAL A 275 19.26 -15.68 -9.38
N LYS A 276 19.05 -16.93 -9.79
CA LYS A 276 19.58 -17.48 -11.04
C LYS A 276 18.74 -17.09 -12.26
N GLU A 277 17.42 -16.96 -12.06
CA GLU A 277 16.44 -16.66 -13.11
C GLU A 277 15.67 -15.37 -12.81
N GLY A 278 16.16 -14.60 -11.82
CA GLY A 278 15.53 -13.36 -11.37
C GLY A 278 15.58 -12.25 -12.43
N ARG A 279 14.73 -11.26 -12.23
CA ARG A 279 14.78 -10.00 -13.01
C ARG A 279 16.08 -9.26 -12.73
N ASP A 280 16.57 -8.52 -13.71
CA ASP A 280 17.57 -7.48 -13.47
C ASP A 280 16.93 -6.27 -12.77
N TYR A 281 16.70 -6.43 -11.47
CA TYR A 281 15.99 -5.46 -10.64
C TYR A 281 16.77 -4.15 -10.47
N MET A 282 18.10 -4.19 -10.51
CA MET A 282 18.95 -3.01 -10.42
C MET A 282 18.80 -2.09 -11.63
N LYS A 283 18.80 -2.69 -12.83
CA LYS A 283 18.57 -1.97 -14.08
C LYS A 283 17.13 -1.46 -14.14
N ALA A 284 16.18 -2.32 -13.86
CA ALA A 284 14.76 -1.98 -13.96
C ALA A 284 14.35 -0.81 -13.04
N VAL A 285 14.81 -0.77 -11.78
CA VAL A 285 14.50 0.35 -10.88
C VAL A 285 15.13 1.66 -11.37
N SER A 286 16.35 1.60 -11.93
CA SER A 286 17.01 2.78 -12.48
C SER A 286 16.25 3.35 -13.68
N GLU A 287 15.80 2.50 -14.60
CA GLU A 287 14.99 2.89 -15.76
C GLU A 287 13.64 3.52 -15.34
N ARG A 288 12.97 2.98 -14.30
CA ARG A 288 11.72 3.56 -13.77
C ARG A 288 11.93 4.97 -13.24
N ILE A 289 12.94 5.18 -12.41
CA ILE A 289 13.27 6.50 -11.83
C ILE A 289 13.65 7.49 -12.93
N GLU A 290 14.51 7.10 -13.89
CA GLU A 290 14.91 7.94 -15.01
C GLU A 290 13.70 8.39 -15.85
N LYS A 291 12.82 7.46 -16.18
CA LYS A 291 11.62 7.74 -16.97
C LYS A 291 10.68 8.71 -16.24
N ALA A 292 10.43 8.47 -14.95
CA ALA A 292 9.55 9.31 -14.15
C ALA A 292 10.14 10.72 -13.95
N ALA A 293 11.45 10.83 -13.69
CA ALA A 293 12.13 12.11 -13.45
C ALA A 293 12.15 13.06 -14.67
N ARG A 294 11.93 12.54 -15.86
CA ARG A 294 11.82 13.35 -17.09
C ARG A 294 10.45 14.02 -17.26
N LYS A 295 9.45 13.58 -16.49
CA LYS A 295 8.08 14.10 -16.58
C LYS A 295 7.87 15.26 -15.60
N PRO A 296 7.19 16.34 -16.03
CA PRO A 296 6.76 17.36 -15.09
C PRO A 296 5.71 16.79 -14.12
N TYR A 297 5.66 17.34 -12.91
CA TYR A 297 4.70 16.91 -11.86
C TYR A 297 3.26 16.83 -12.35
N VAL A 298 2.80 17.84 -13.10
CA VAL A 298 1.43 17.88 -13.63
C VAL A 298 1.13 16.67 -14.51
N GLN A 299 2.10 16.21 -15.30
CA GLN A 299 1.92 15.03 -16.14
C GLN A 299 1.85 13.73 -15.32
N LEU A 300 2.72 13.57 -14.31
CA LEU A 300 2.67 12.43 -13.40
C LEU A 300 1.32 12.36 -12.68
N LEU A 301 0.87 13.48 -12.16
CA LEU A 301 -0.40 13.60 -11.46
C LEU A 301 -1.59 13.28 -12.38
N GLN A 302 -1.64 13.87 -13.58
CA GLN A 302 -2.76 13.65 -14.50
C GLN A 302 -2.83 12.19 -14.95
N GLN A 303 -1.71 11.57 -15.30
CA GLN A 303 -1.66 10.16 -15.69
C GLN A 303 -2.11 9.22 -14.56
N HIS A 304 -1.74 9.54 -13.32
CA HIS A 304 -2.19 8.79 -12.16
C HIS A 304 -3.71 8.91 -11.95
N VAL A 305 -4.24 10.14 -11.96
CA VAL A 305 -5.69 10.39 -11.76
C VAL A 305 -6.51 9.73 -12.87
N ASP A 306 -6.09 9.82 -14.12
CA ASP A 306 -6.78 9.21 -15.25
C ASP A 306 -6.77 7.68 -15.15
N ASP A 307 -5.63 7.08 -14.79
CA ASP A 307 -5.52 5.63 -14.63
C ASP A 307 -6.41 5.11 -13.48
N PHE A 308 -6.33 5.74 -12.31
CA PHE A 308 -7.12 5.32 -11.15
C PHE A 308 -8.62 5.57 -11.36
N GLY A 309 -8.96 6.75 -11.86
CA GLY A 309 -10.34 7.17 -12.13
C GLY A 309 -11.06 6.28 -13.13
N ARG A 310 -10.33 5.69 -14.08
CA ARG A 310 -10.87 4.73 -15.05
C ARG A 310 -11.57 3.55 -14.38
N TYR A 311 -11.11 3.12 -13.21
CA TYR A 311 -11.70 2.04 -12.42
C TYR A 311 -12.64 2.57 -11.34
N PHE A 312 -12.20 3.57 -10.61
CA PHE A 312 -12.94 4.06 -9.44
C PHE A 312 -14.28 4.70 -9.82
N ASN A 313 -14.31 5.50 -10.88
CA ASN A 313 -15.49 6.28 -11.28
C ASN A 313 -16.60 5.43 -11.95
N ARG A 314 -16.44 4.10 -12.06
CA ARG A 314 -17.47 3.22 -12.64
C ARG A 314 -18.68 2.99 -11.76
N VAL A 315 -18.55 3.22 -10.46
CA VAL A 315 -19.61 2.97 -9.48
C VAL A 315 -19.74 4.16 -8.55
N SER A 316 -20.96 4.61 -8.35
CA SER A 316 -21.33 5.58 -7.33
C SER A 316 -22.46 5.01 -6.47
N LEU A 317 -22.47 5.36 -5.20
CA LEU A 317 -23.50 4.99 -4.24
C LEU A 317 -24.02 6.28 -3.59
N ASN A 318 -25.33 6.37 -3.37
CA ASN A 318 -25.94 7.46 -2.64
C ASN A 318 -27.02 6.87 -1.71
N LEU A 319 -26.80 6.95 -0.42
CA LEU A 319 -27.67 6.40 0.64
C LEU A 319 -28.46 7.51 1.36
N GLY A 320 -28.27 8.75 0.98
CA GLY A 320 -28.94 9.91 1.57
C GLY A 320 -27.96 11.00 2.00
N ASN A 321 -28.38 11.84 2.92
CA ASN A 321 -27.59 12.98 3.40
C ASN A 321 -27.27 12.83 4.89
N THR A 322 -26.06 13.15 5.25
CA THR A 322 -25.61 13.28 6.64
C THR A 322 -25.81 14.72 7.12
N ASP A 323 -26.08 14.89 8.41
CA ASP A 323 -26.06 16.22 9.02
C ASP A 323 -24.72 16.91 8.73
N PRO A 324 -24.71 18.12 8.15
CA PRO A 324 -23.48 18.83 7.81
C PRO A 324 -22.51 19.00 8.99
N ALA A 325 -23.04 19.16 10.22
CA ALA A 325 -22.21 19.26 11.43
C ALA A 325 -21.47 17.94 11.74
N ILE A 326 -22.07 16.80 11.41
CA ILE A 326 -21.44 15.47 11.55
C ILE A 326 -20.47 15.23 10.40
N ALA A 327 -20.87 15.51 9.15
CA ALA A 327 -20.04 15.34 7.97
C ALA A 327 -18.74 16.16 8.01
N ALA A 328 -18.74 17.29 8.73
CA ALA A 328 -17.59 18.16 8.92
C ALA A 328 -16.54 17.61 9.91
N LEU A 329 -16.85 16.60 10.70
CA LEU A 329 -15.94 16.03 11.70
C LEU A 329 -14.85 15.16 11.05
N PRO A 330 -13.69 14.98 11.72
CA PRO A 330 -12.71 13.97 11.33
C PRO A 330 -13.31 12.56 11.23
N THR A 331 -12.81 11.74 10.33
CA THR A 331 -13.39 10.42 10.02
C THR A 331 -13.43 9.48 11.24
N ASP A 332 -12.40 9.50 12.08
CA ASP A 332 -12.35 8.72 13.32
C ASP A 332 -13.42 9.17 14.35
N VAL A 333 -13.71 10.47 14.39
CA VAL A 333 -14.78 11.02 15.24
C VAL A 333 -16.16 10.63 14.70
N GLN A 334 -16.34 10.70 13.38
CA GLN A 334 -17.58 10.24 12.73
C GLN A 334 -17.82 8.75 12.99
N LEU A 335 -16.79 7.91 12.85
CA LEU A 335 -16.86 6.47 13.09
C LEU A 335 -17.26 6.17 14.56
N ARG A 336 -16.68 6.88 15.53
CA ARG A 336 -17.02 6.73 16.94
C ARG A 336 -18.48 7.10 17.21
N LYS A 337 -18.95 8.23 16.69
CA LYS A 337 -20.35 8.64 16.82
C LYS A 337 -21.33 7.65 16.21
N TYR A 338 -20.98 7.11 15.05
CA TYR A 338 -21.75 6.07 14.37
C TYR A 338 -21.84 4.78 15.20
N THR A 339 -20.71 4.30 15.73
CA THR A 339 -20.64 3.00 16.44
C THR A 339 -21.15 3.08 17.89
N GLU A 340 -20.74 4.09 18.64
CA GLU A 340 -21.02 4.22 20.07
C GLU A 340 -22.34 4.98 20.32
N GLU A 341 -22.56 6.11 19.66
CA GLU A 341 -23.72 6.96 19.85
C GLU A 341 -24.90 6.59 18.93
N LYS A 342 -24.71 5.62 18.01
CA LYS A 342 -25.71 5.21 17.00
C LYS A 342 -26.21 6.38 16.12
N GLN A 343 -25.34 7.36 15.90
CA GLN A 343 -25.62 8.51 15.05
C GLN A 343 -25.65 8.07 13.59
N ALA A 344 -26.78 8.22 12.91
CA ALA A 344 -26.89 7.90 11.48
C ALA A 344 -25.93 8.76 10.65
N ASN A 345 -25.22 8.13 9.72
CA ASN A 345 -24.25 8.78 8.84
C ASN A 345 -24.17 8.06 7.48
N PRO A 346 -25.14 8.33 6.56
CA PRO A 346 -25.13 7.74 5.22
C PRO A 346 -23.85 8.02 4.43
N ASP A 347 -23.26 9.21 4.56
CA ASP A 347 -22.00 9.58 3.88
C ASP A 347 -20.84 8.69 4.36
N LEU A 348 -20.78 8.31 5.65
CA LEU A 348 -19.77 7.39 6.18
C LEU A 348 -19.96 5.96 5.63
N GLU A 349 -21.20 5.51 5.45
CA GLU A 349 -21.50 4.21 4.86
C GLU A 349 -21.08 4.17 3.38
N GLU A 350 -21.36 5.23 2.62
CA GLU A 350 -20.90 5.40 1.24
C GLU A 350 -19.37 5.43 1.15
N LEU A 351 -18.73 6.19 2.06
CA LEU A 351 -17.28 6.28 2.16
C LEU A 351 -16.66 4.89 2.44
N TYR A 352 -17.25 4.11 3.35
CA TYR A 352 -16.79 2.76 3.69
C TYR A 352 -16.88 1.80 2.49
N PHE A 353 -17.99 1.82 1.75
CA PHE A 353 -18.14 1.05 0.53
C PHE A 353 -17.08 1.43 -0.52
N GLN A 354 -16.90 2.71 -0.78
CA GLN A 354 -15.92 3.19 -1.75
C GLN A 354 -14.48 2.97 -1.28
N PHE A 355 -14.22 2.97 0.03
CA PHE A 355 -12.91 2.64 0.58
C PHE A 355 -12.54 1.18 0.31
N GLY A 356 -13.49 0.25 0.42
CA GLY A 356 -13.26 -1.15 0.02
C GLY A 356 -12.87 -1.28 -1.46
N ARG A 357 -13.53 -0.55 -2.37
CA ARG A 357 -13.17 -0.50 -3.79
C ARG A 357 -11.78 0.13 -4.00
N TYR A 358 -11.49 1.24 -3.30
CA TYR A 358 -10.20 1.89 -3.31
C TYR A 358 -9.07 0.92 -2.92
N LEU A 359 -9.24 0.17 -1.84
CA LEU A 359 -8.24 -0.80 -1.37
C LEU A 359 -7.95 -1.88 -2.42
N LEU A 360 -8.97 -2.44 -3.06
CA LEU A 360 -8.80 -3.48 -4.06
C LEU A 360 -8.07 -2.95 -5.31
N ILE A 361 -8.42 -1.76 -5.80
CA ILE A 361 -7.72 -1.12 -6.92
C ILE A 361 -6.25 -0.87 -6.56
N SER A 362 -5.98 -0.46 -5.31
CA SER A 362 -4.65 -0.08 -4.85
C SER A 362 -3.73 -1.28 -4.55
N CYS A 363 -4.27 -2.49 -4.34
CA CYS A 363 -3.47 -3.65 -3.93
C CYS A 363 -3.48 -4.85 -4.90
N SER A 364 -4.30 -4.85 -5.97
CA SER A 364 -4.46 -6.03 -6.84
C SER A 364 -4.37 -5.68 -8.32
N ARG A 365 -3.13 -5.48 -8.82
CA ARG A 365 -2.86 -5.20 -10.23
C ARG A 365 -1.58 -5.87 -10.75
N THR A 366 -1.02 -6.84 -10.02
CA THR A 366 0.19 -7.57 -10.40
C THR A 366 -0.19 -8.97 -10.88
N GLU A 367 0.16 -9.29 -12.13
CA GLU A 367 -0.13 -10.57 -12.75
C GLU A 367 0.36 -11.74 -11.89
N GLY A 368 -0.54 -12.67 -11.56
CA GLY A 368 -0.25 -13.88 -10.78
C GLY A 368 0.14 -13.67 -9.31
N VAL A 369 0.07 -12.42 -8.82
CA VAL A 369 0.36 -12.09 -7.42
C VAL A 369 -0.84 -11.33 -6.84
N PRO A 370 -1.79 -12.04 -6.23
CA PRO A 370 -2.99 -11.40 -5.67
C PRO A 370 -2.70 -10.60 -4.42
N ALA A 371 -3.69 -9.81 -4.00
CA ALA A 371 -3.70 -9.18 -2.69
C ALA A 371 -3.54 -10.25 -1.59
N ASN A 372 -2.64 -10.04 -0.64
CA ASN A 372 -2.45 -10.93 0.50
C ASN A 372 -3.46 -10.63 1.62
N LEU A 373 -3.30 -11.25 2.79
CA LEU A 373 -4.20 -11.09 3.95
C LEU A 373 -4.39 -9.61 4.37
N GLN A 374 -3.36 -8.77 4.21
CA GLN A 374 -3.39 -7.33 4.50
C GLN A 374 -3.45 -6.47 3.22
N GLY A 375 -3.82 -7.04 2.08
CA GLY A 375 -3.82 -6.39 0.78
C GLY A 375 -2.40 -6.22 0.24
N LEU A 376 -1.76 -5.11 0.52
CA LEU A 376 -0.41 -4.75 0.08
C LEU A 376 0.46 -4.26 1.27
N TRP A 377 -0.16 -3.77 2.34
CA TRP A 377 0.50 -2.99 3.39
C TRP A 377 0.83 -3.83 4.62
N ASN A 378 2.10 -3.85 5.01
CA ASN A 378 2.63 -4.57 6.17
C ASN A 378 3.92 -3.91 6.64
N GLU A 379 4.12 -3.79 7.95
CA GLU A 379 5.35 -3.25 8.54
C GLU A 379 6.13 -4.27 9.40
N HIS A 380 5.69 -5.53 9.45
CA HIS A 380 6.28 -6.56 10.28
C HIS A 380 7.04 -7.62 9.48
N LEU A 381 8.21 -8.07 9.99
CA LEU A 381 8.94 -9.20 9.41
C LEU A 381 8.17 -10.52 9.55
N LEU A 382 7.47 -10.69 10.67
CA LEU A 382 6.63 -11.83 10.98
C LEU A 382 5.21 -11.34 11.24
N PRO A 383 4.47 -10.97 10.18
CA PRO A 383 3.13 -10.43 10.33
C PRO A 383 2.15 -11.49 10.83
N PRO A 384 1.01 -11.09 11.43
CA PRO A 384 -0.06 -12.00 11.77
C PRO A 384 -0.43 -12.90 10.58
N TRP A 385 -0.53 -14.22 10.83
CA TRP A 385 -0.84 -15.21 9.78
C TRP A 385 0.09 -15.13 8.56
N SER A 386 1.34 -14.70 8.78
CA SER A 386 2.36 -14.52 7.72
C SER A 386 1.94 -13.57 6.58
N CYS A 387 0.84 -12.85 6.72
CA CYS A 387 0.15 -12.16 5.63
C CYS A 387 -0.14 -13.07 4.42
N ASN A 388 -0.41 -14.36 4.66
CA ASN A 388 -0.43 -15.38 3.62
C ASN A 388 -1.70 -15.36 2.75
N TYR A 389 -1.68 -16.22 1.74
CA TYR A 389 -2.86 -16.54 0.92
C TYR A 389 -3.64 -17.67 1.59
N THR A 390 -4.54 -17.32 2.51
CA THR A 390 -5.38 -18.30 3.20
C THR A 390 -6.51 -18.73 2.26
N THR A 391 -6.26 -19.79 1.49
CA THR A 391 -7.10 -20.25 0.36
C THR A 391 -8.32 -21.08 0.76
N ASN A 392 -8.65 -21.13 2.05
CA ASN A 392 -9.89 -21.74 2.52
C ASN A 392 -11.06 -20.75 2.62
N ILE A 393 -10.80 -19.43 2.71
CA ILE A 393 -11.82 -18.36 2.72
C ILE A 393 -11.23 -16.96 2.53
N THR A 394 -10.13 -16.60 3.19
CA THR A 394 -9.71 -15.18 3.30
C THR A 394 -9.24 -14.60 1.97
N LEU A 395 -8.51 -15.40 1.17
CA LEU A 395 -8.12 -14.96 -0.17
C LEU A 395 -9.37 -14.69 -1.03
N GLU A 396 -10.34 -15.59 -0.99
CA GLU A 396 -11.58 -15.48 -1.74
C GLU A 396 -12.39 -14.27 -1.28
N GLU A 397 -12.50 -14.02 0.04
CA GLU A 397 -13.20 -12.86 0.59
C GLU A 397 -12.64 -11.53 0.10
N ASN A 398 -11.33 -11.41 -0.06
CA ASN A 398 -10.71 -10.20 -0.60
C ASN A 398 -11.24 -9.86 -2.01
N TYR A 399 -11.71 -10.87 -2.75
CA TYR A 399 -12.17 -10.71 -4.14
C TYR A 399 -13.69 -10.81 -4.35
N TRP A 400 -14.47 -11.08 -3.29
CA TRP A 400 -15.93 -11.08 -3.41
C TRP A 400 -16.51 -9.79 -4.01
N PRO A 401 -16.00 -8.59 -3.69
CA PRO A 401 -16.53 -7.37 -4.29
C PRO A 401 -16.06 -7.13 -5.73
N ALA A 402 -15.08 -7.86 -6.25
CA ALA A 402 -14.44 -7.54 -7.53
C ALA A 402 -15.46 -7.43 -8.68
N GLU A 403 -16.30 -8.45 -8.90
CA GLU A 403 -17.26 -8.45 -9.99
C GLU A 403 -18.48 -7.57 -9.68
N VAL A 404 -19.06 -7.71 -8.48
CA VAL A 404 -20.27 -6.97 -8.09
C VAL A 404 -20.06 -5.47 -7.95
N ALA A 405 -18.81 -5.04 -7.69
CA ALA A 405 -18.43 -3.64 -7.60
C ALA A 405 -17.68 -3.11 -8.85
N ASN A 406 -17.81 -3.81 -9.99
CA ASN A 406 -17.29 -3.43 -11.31
C ASN A 406 -15.75 -3.19 -11.30
N LEU A 407 -15.01 -4.17 -10.77
CA LEU A 407 -13.54 -4.18 -10.67
C LEU A 407 -12.95 -5.50 -11.19
N THR A 408 -13.49 -6.02 -12.29
CA THR A 408 -13.09 -7.32 -12.91
C THR A 408 -11.59 -7.41 -13.16
N GLU A 409 -10.95 -6.30 -13.57
CA GLU A 409 -9.51 -6.29 -13.83
C GLU A 409 -8.66 -6.52 -12.56
N MET A 410 -9.18 -6.16 -11.39
CA MET A 410 -8.54 -6.40 -10.09
C MET A 410 -8.71 -7.86 -9.63
N HIS A 411 -9.66 -8.60 -10.21
CA HIS A 411 -9.84 -10.03 -9.98
C HIS A 411 -8.80 -10.89 -10.74
N GLN A 412 -8.31 -10.40 -11.87
CA GLN A 412 -7.40 -11.14 -12.74
C GLN A 412 -6.15 -11.68 -12.01
N PRO A 413 -5.44 -10.92 -11.14
CA PRO A 413 -4.29 -11.46 -10.41
C PRO A 413 -4.59 -12.71 -9.58
N MET A 414 -5.77 -12.79 -8.98
CA MET A 414 -6.19 -13.97 -8.22
C MET A 414 -6.52 -15.14 -9.16
N LEU A 415 -7.18 -14.89 -10.27
CA LEU A 415 -7.50 -15.92 -11.26
C LEU A 415 -6.24 -16.52 -11.88
N ASP A 416 -5.26 -15.69 -12.23
CA ASP A 416 -3.95 -16.12 -12.73
C ASP A 416 -3.19 -16.93 -11.68
N PHE A 417 -3.25 -16.52 -10.41
CA PHE A 417 -2.68 -17.26 -9.30
C PHE A 417 -3.32 -18.65 -9.17
N VAL A 418 -4.65 -18.73 -9.14
CA VAL A 418 -5.39 -20.01 -9.05
C VAL A 418 -5.08 -20.92 -10.25
N GLN A 419 -5.06 -20.37 -11.46
CA GLN A 419 -4.71 -21.13 -12.67
C GLN A 419 -3.27 -21.68 -12.62
N SER A 420 -2.38 -21.03 -11.89
CA SER A 420 -0.99 -21.45 -11.75
C SER A 420 -0.76 -22.51 -10.67
N LEU A 421 -1.78 -22.86 -9.89
CA LEU A 421 -1.68 -23.94 -8.91
C LEU A 421 -1.60 -25.30 -9.61
N PRO A 422 -0.82 -26.28 -9.07
CA PRO A 422 -0.66 -27.61 -9.67
C PRO A 422 -1.93 -28.44 -9.62
#